data_72f689686272b5c43da11c64c23ae86c
#
_entry.id   72f689686272b5c43da11c64c23ae86c
#
_cell.length_a   1.000
_cell.length_b   1.000
_cell.length_c   1.000
_cell.angle_alpha   90.00
_cell.angle_beta   90.00
_cell.angle_gamma   90.00
#
_symmetry.space_group_name_H-M   'P 1'
#
loop_
_entity.id
_entity.type
_entity.pdbx_description
1 polymer ?
#
loop_
_entity_poly.entity_id
_entity_poly.type
_entity_poly.pdbx_seq_one_letter_code
_entity_poly.pdbx_strand_id
1 'polypeptide(L)'
;MLGPTIGPLISGWIIQGWGEDRWRWVFWIGTILAGLVFMCGIVFARETYAPFILYLKARKLRKETGDKRHRTVFEKKSETVWQKVKRILLRPVIFLFTEPLVFLPSLYMSIIYACFYLCIASLPRVYTEKYQERIGIAALHNLALAIGLICIGQLGGLFIDYSYKRLSAKHGCRRPEFKLPLMMITVFVLPAGMLLFGWA
;
A
#
# COMPACT_ATOMS: atom_id res chain seq x y z
N MET A 1 -3.55 1.20 -5.81
CA MET A 1 -3.44 2.66 -5.59
C MET A 1 -4.73 3.45 -5.79
N LEU A 2 -5.77 2.89 -6.40
CA LEU A 2 -7.07 3.57 -6.65
C LEU A 2 -7.97 3.71 -5.39
N GLY A 3 -7.78 2.88 -4.37
CA GLY A 3 -8.62 2.88 -3.16
C GLY A 3 -8.75 4.25 -2.49
N PRO A 4 -7.63 4.93 -2.18
CA PRO A 4 -7.67 6.22 -1.49
C PRO A 4 -8.38 7.33 -2.28
N THR A 5 -8.45 7.24 -3.59
CA THR A 5 -9.12 8.24 -4.45
C THR A 5 -10.58 7.91 -4.72
N ILE A 6 -10.90 6.61 -4.86
CA ILE A 6 -12.28 6.15 -5.08
C ILE A 6 -13.09 6.19 -3.78
N GLY A 7 -12.47 5.94 -2.63
CA GLY A 7 -13.15 5.97 -1.33
C GLY A 7 -13.87 7.28 -1.04
N PRO A 8 -13.18 8.42 -1.06
CA PRO A 8 -13.82 9.74 -0.88
C PRO A 8 -14.90 10.06 -1.90
N LEU A 9 -14.74 9.61 -3.14
CA LEU A 9 -15.73 9.80 -4.19
C LEU A 9 -17.06 9.09 -3.84
N ILE A 10 -16.99 7.80 -3.53
CA ILE A 10 -18.18 7.02 -3.16
C ILE A 10 -18.81 7.58 -1.88
N SER A 11 -18.01 7.93 -0.86
CA SER A 11 -18.50 8.48 0.39
C SER A 11 -19.19 9.84 0.20
N GLY A 12 -18.65 10.69 -0.67
CA GLY A 12 -19.26 11.99 -0.99
C GLY A 12 -20.65 11.86 -1.59
N TRP A 13 -20.85 10.92 -2.52
CA TRP A 13 -22.16 10.65 -3.12
C TRP A 13 -23.15 10.03 -2.13
N ILE A 14 -22.72 9.14 -1.27
CA ILE A 14 -23.57 8.54 -0.22
C ILE A 14 -24.05 9.61 0.75
N ILE A 15 -23.16 10.50 1.21
CA ILE A 15 -23.51 11.60 2.13
C ILE A 15 -24.46 12.57 1.47
N GLN A 16 -24.21 12.94 0.21
CA GLN A 16 -25.10 13.85 -0.53
C GLN A 16 -26.49 13.27 -0.75
N GLY A 17 -26.61 11.97 -1.05
CA GLY A 17 -27.90 11.34 -1.34
C GLY A 17 -28.73 11.04 -0.09
N TRP A 18 -28.10 10.71 1.03
CA TRP A 18 -28.79 10.24 2.25
C TRP A 18 -28.82 11.25 3.39
N GLY A 19 -28.14 12.41 3.24
CA GLY A 19 -28.05 13.47 4.22
C GLY A 19 -26.83 13.35 5.14
N GLU A 20 -26.40 14.50 5.64
CA GLU A 20 -25.16 14.67 6.40
C GLU A 20 -25.15 13.86 7.72
N ASP A 21 -26.29 13.67 8.35
CA ASP A 21 -26.41 12.89 9.60
C ASP A 21 -26.19 11.37 9.41
N ARG A 22 -26.16 10.91 8.17
CA ARG A 22 -26.03 9.48 7.84
C ARG A 22 -24.63 9.04 7.43
N TRP A 23 -23.60 9.80 7.77
CA TRP A 23 -22.19 9.46 7.53
C TRP A 23 -21.79 8.05 8.01
N ARG A 24 -22.49 7.53 9.04
CA ARG A 24 -22.28 6.17 9.58
C ARG A 24 -22.51 5.08 8.53
N TRP A 25 -23.37 5.31 7.53
CA TRP A 25 -23.63 4.33 6.48
C TRP A 25 -22.42 4.09 5.59
N VAL A 26 -21.54 5.06 5.43
CA VAL A 26 -20.28 4.90 4.70
C VAL A 26 -19.44 3.80 5.35
N PHE A 27 -19.36 3.79 6.68
CA PHE A 27 -18.61 2.76 7.42
C PHE A 27 -19.32 1.40 7.39
N TRP A 28 -20.65 1.37 7.48
CA TRP A 28 -21.42 0.12 7.38
C TRP A 28 -21.24 -0.53 6.01
N ILE A 29 -21.36 0.21 4.92
CA ILE A 29 -21.15 -0.29 3.55
C ILE A 29 -19.71 -0.80 3.40
N GLY A 30 -18.72 -0.03 3.88
CA GLY A 30 -17.33 -0.46 3.86
C GLY A 30 -17.10 -1.76 4.64
N THR A 31 -17.71 -1.89 5.82
CA THR A 31 -17.62 -3.10 6.66
C THR A 31 -18.26 -4.31 5.99
N ILE A 32 -19.45 -4.14 5.39
CA ILE A 32 -20.15 -5.21 4.67
C ILE A 32 -19.31 -5.67 3.47
N LEU A 33 -18.79 -4.73 2.69
CA LEU A 33 -17.94 -5.03 1.54
C LEU A 33 -16.66 -5.77 1.96
N ALA A 34 -15.98 -5.30 3.01
CA ALA A 34 -14.82 -5.97 3.57
C ALA A 34 -15.14 -7.37 4.07
N GLY A 35 -16.29 -7.55 4.73
CA GLY A 35 -16.80 -8.85 5.16
C GLY A 35 -17.05 -9.81 3.99
N LEU A 36 -17.66 -9.33 2.91
CA LEU A 36 -17.87 -10.14 1.70
C LEU A 36 -16.54 -10.57 1.06
N VAL A 37 -15.59 -9.64 0.90
CA VAL A 37 -14.25 -9.95 0.36
C VAL A 37 -13.54 -10.95 1.26
N PHE A 38 -13.63 -10.81 2.58
CA PHE A 38 -13.04 -11.73 3.55
C PHE A 38 -13.66 -13.13 3.44
N MET A 39 -14.99 -13.24 3.35
CA MET A 39 -15.67 -14.52 3.15
C MET A 39 -15.28 -15.18 1.82
N CYS A 40 -15.23 -14.41 0.73
CA CYS A 40 -14.71 -14.90 -0.55
C CYS A 40 -13.26 -15.37 -0.41
N GLY A 41 -12.43 -14.65 0.32
CA GLY A 41 -11.05 -15.06 0.60
C GLY A 41 -10.96 -16.41 1.31
N ILE A 42 -11.78 -16.65 2.33
CA ILE A 42 -11.80 -17.94 3.04
C ILE A 42 -12.20 -19.09 2.10
N VAL A 43 -13.19 -18.87 1.22
CA VAL A 43 -13.71 -19.92 0.33
C VAL A 43 -12.75 -20.20 -0.83
N PHE A 44 -12.21 -19.17 -1.46
CA PHE A 44 -11.44 -19.31 -2.71
C PHE A 44 -9.93 -19.29 -2.51
N ALA A 45 -9.41 -18.66 -1.44
CA ALA A 45 -7.97 -18.58 -1.20
C ALA A 45 -7.47 -19.89 -0.61
N ARG A 46 -6.71 -20.66 -1.40
CA ARG A 46 -5.98 -21.83 -0.90
C ARG A 46 -4.69 -21.37 -0.22
N GLU A 47 -4.34 -22.06 0.85
CA GLU A 47 -3.06 -21.83 1.54
C GLU A 47 -1.88 -22.14 0.59
N THR A 48 -1.10 -21.11 0.30
CA THR A 48 0.07 -21.18 -0.60
C THR A 48 1.39 -20.99 0.13
N TYR A 49 1.36 -20.74 1.45
CA TYR A 49 2.54 -20.51 2.23
C TYR A 49 3.35 -21.81 2.43
N ALA A 50 4.43 -21.97 1.70
CA ALA A 50 5.22 -23.18 1.65
C ALA A 50 5.65 -23.73 3.02
N PRO A 51 6.09 -22.92 4.02
CA PRO A 51 6.44 -23.43 5.34
C PRO A 51 5.26 -24.09 6.07
N PHE A 52 4.03 -23.55 5.90
CA PHE A 52 2.84 -24.09 6.52
C PHE A 52 2.39 -25.38 5.84
N ILE A 53 2.41 -25.43 4.51
CA ILE A 53 2.09 -26.63 3.74
C ILE A 53 3.05 -27.78 4.10
N LEU A 54 4.35 -27.48 4.15
CA LEU A 54 5.36 -28.45 4.55
C LEU A 54 5.17 -28.92 6.00
N TYR A 55 4.80 -28.04 6.91
CA TYR A 55 4.45 -28.39 8.29
C TYR A 55 3.28 -29.37 8.35
N LEU A 56 2.18 -29.08 7.62
CA LEU A 56 1.02 -29.95 7.54
C LEU A 56 1.39 -31.33 6.96
N LYS A 57 2.21 -31.36 5.89
CA LYS A 57 2.69 -32.60 5.27
C LYS A 57 3.54 -33.43 6.23
N ALA A 58 4.48 -32.78 6.93
CA ALA A 58 5.30 -33.46 7.94
C ALA A 58 4.45 -34.01 9.09
N ARG A 59 3.43 -33.26 9.54
CA ARG A 59 2.49 -33.72 10.58
C ARG A 59 1.67 -34.94 10.11
N LYS A 60 1.24 -34.95 8.84
CA LYS A 60 0.51 -36.07 8.26
C LYS A 60 1.39 -37.32 8.19
N LEU A 61 2.62 -37.19 7.68
CA LEU A 61 3.60 -38.27 7.62
C LEU A 61 3.93 -38.85 9.02
N ARG A 62 4.10 -38.00 10.02
CA ARG A 62 4.31 -38.47 11.42
C ARG A 62 3.15 -39.28 11.97
N LYS A 63 1.92 -38.97 11.55
CA LYS A 63 0.71 -39.75 11.96
C LYS A 63 0.63 -41.07 11.24
N GLU A 64 1.04 -41.13 9.97
CA GLU A 64 0.94 -42.34 9.12
C GLU A 64 2.09 -43.34 9.41
N THR A 65 3.31 -42.85 9.62
CA THR A 65 4.51 -43.68 9.81
C THR A 65 4.90 -43.91 11.28
N GLY A 66 4.31 -43.14 12.22
CA GLY A 66 4.69 -43.17 13.63
C GLY A 66 6.10 -42.58 13.91
N ASP A 67 6.87 -42.21 12.89
CA ASP A 67 8.23 -41.76 13.02
C ASP A 67 8.30 -40.23 13.27
N LYS A 68 8.86 -39.87 14.45
CA LYS A 68 9.04 -38.47 14.88
C LYS A 68 10.18 -37.75 14.14
N ARG A 69 10.95 -38.45 13.29
CA ARG A 69 12.08 -37.87 12.55
C ARG A 69 11.65 -36.99 11.39
N HIS A 70 10.43 -37.12 10.89
CA HIS A 70 9.88 -36.26 9.83
C HIS A 70 9.68 -34.82 10.33
N ARG A 71 10.72 -33.98 10.17
CA ARG A 71 10.71 -32.56 10.53
C ARG A 71 10.93 -31.70 9.31
N THR A 72 10.31 -30.54 9.30
CA THR A 72 10.56 -29.54 8.25
C THR A 72 11.78 -28.71 8.59
N VAL A 73 12.49 -28.21 7.57
CA VAL A 73 13.63 -27.30 7.72
C VAL A 73 13.23 -26.02 8.49
N PHE A 74 11.94 -25.66 8.43
CA PHE A 74 11.37 -24.48 9.10
C PHE A 74 10.93 -24.75 10.55
N GLU A 75 10.93 -26.00 11.00
CA GLU A 75 10.57 -26.39 12.36
C GLU A 75 11.77 -26.17 13.28
N LYS A 76 12.09 -24.90 13.56
CA LYS A 76 13.08 -24.52 14.57
C LYS A 76 12.58 -24.87 15.97
N LYS A 77 13.50 -25.39 16.81
CA LYS A 77 13.31 -25.73 18.22
C LYS A 77 12.38 -24.71 18.91
N SER A 78 11.36 -25.26 19.55
CA SER A 78 10.43 -24.65 20.55
C SER A 78 10.71 -23.21 20.99
N GLU A 79 10.49 -22.25 20.11
CA GLU A 79 10.32 -20.87 20.55
C GLU A 79 8.89 -20.71 21.06
N THR A 80 8.73 -20.14 22.23
CA THR A 80 7.41 -19.78 22.76
C THR A 80 6.72 -18.82 21.80
N VAL A 81 5.40 -18.96 21.63
CA VAL A 81 4.59 -18.10 20.75
C VAL A 81 4.87 -16.62 21.02
N TRP A 82 5.00 -16.23 22.28
CA TRP A 82 5.33 -14.87 22.69
C TRP A 82 6.69 -14.38 22.18
N GLN A 83 7.71 -15.22 22.19
CA GLN A 83 9.04 -14.89 21.64
C GLN A 83 8.99 -14.69 20.12
N LYS A 84 8.19 -15.52 19.40
CA LYS A 84 7.96 -15.35 17.97
C LYS A 84 7.26 -14.04 17.68
N VAL A 85 6.18 -13.73 18.40
CA VAL A 85 5.41 -12.47 18.24
C VAL A 85 6.29 -11.26 18.54
N LYS A 86 7.03 -11.28 19.66
CA LYS A 86 7.95 -10.20 20.01
C LYS A 86 9.02 -9.98 18.93
N ARG A 87 9.60 -11.05 18.40
CA ARG A 87 10.60 -10.97 17.33
C ARG A 87 10.00 -10.42 16.03
N ILE A 88 8.80 -10.87 15.64
CA ILE A 88 8.12 -10.40 14.42
C ILE A 88 7.77 -8.92 14.53
N LEU A 89 7.32 -8.45 15.69
CA LEU A 89 6.94 -7.05 15.90
C LEU A 89 8.15 -6.12 16.08
N LEU A 90 9.16 -6.57 16.83
CA LEU A 90 10.34 -5.73 17.10
C LEU A 90 11.31 -5.66 15.92
N ARG A 91 11.39 -6.72 15.10
CA ARG A 91 12.34 -6.76 13.99
C ARG A 91 12.17 -5.60 13.00
N PRO A 92 10.97 -5.29 12.49
CA PRO A 92 10.78 -4.14 11.58
C PRO A 92 11.17 -2.81 12.23
N VAL A 93 10.83 -2.63 13.51
CA VAL A 93 11.15 -1.40 14.26
C VAL A 93 12.65 -1.25 14.43
N ILE A 94 13.34 -2.32 14.84
CA ILE A 94 14.80 -2.32 14.98
C ILE A 94 15.46 -2.01 13.63
N PHE A 95 15.04 -2.71 12.55
CA PHE A 95 15.58 -2.46 11.21
C PHE A 95 15.36 -1.01 10.75
N LEU A 96 14.19 -0.43 11.06
CA LEU A 96 13.88 0.94 10.68
C LEU A 96 14.88 1.94 11.29
N PHE A 97 15.30 1.74 12.54
CA PHE A 97 16.18 2.68 13.22
C PHE A 97 17.67 2.31 13.16
N THR A 98 17.99 1.05 12.85
CA THR A 98 19.38 0.57 12.82
C THR A 98 19.99 0.67 11.43
N GLU A 99 19.16 0.48 10.37
CA GLU A 99 19.64 0.43 8.99
C GLU A 99 19.30 1.72 8.23
N PRO A 100 20.29 2.60 7.94
CA PRO A 100 20.04 3.86 7.20
C PRO A 100 19.42 3.64 5.82
N LEU A 101 19.77 2.52 5.15
CA LEU A 101 19.21 2.11 3.86
C LEU A 101 17.71 1.79 3.92
N VAL A 102 17.17 1.49 5.09
CA VAL A 102 15.73 1.28 5.32
C VAL A 102 15.09 2.57 5.79
N PHE A 103 15.75 3.30 6.68
CA PHE A 103 15.22 4.53 7.29
C PHE A 103 14.96 5.63 6.26
N LEU A 104 15.97 5.95 5.42
CA LEU A 104 15.86 7.05 4.45
C LEU A 104 14.73 6.85 3.42
N PRO A 105 14.60 5.68 2.74
CA PRO A 105 13.47 5.45 1.86
C PRO A 105 12.11 5.44 2.58
N SER A 106 12.05 4.94 3.81
CA SER A 106 10.82 4.94 4.60
C SER A 106 10.38 6.35 4.97
N LEU A 107 11.32 7.21 5.37
CA LEU A 107 11.05 8.62 5.64
C LEU A 107 10.57 9.35 4.37
N TYR A 108 11.24 9.13 3.25
CA TYR A 108 10.85 9.70 1.96
C TYR A 108 9.42 9.29 1.57
N MET A 109 9.11 7.99 1.66
CA MET A 109 7.75 7.51 1.39
C MET A 109 6.72 8.08 2.36
N SER A 110 7.05 8.22 3.64
CA SER A 110 6.18 8.83 4.64
C SER A 110 5.81 10.28 4.27
N ILE A 111 6.77 11.07 3.81
CA ILE A 111 6.53 12.45 3.38
C ILE A 111 5.63 12.48 2.14
N ILE A 112 5.89 11.63 1.13
CA ILE A 112 5.05 11.54 -0.07
C ILE A 112 3.61 11.21 0.29
N TYR A 113 3.39 10.19 1.13
CA TYR A 113 2.06 9.80 1.56
C TYR A 113 1.37 10.89 2.39
N ALA A 114 2.10 11.57 3.28
CA ALA A 114 1.57 12.70 4.04
C ALA A 114 1.06 13.80 3.10
N CYS A 115 1.86 14.24 2.14
CA CYS A 115 1.47 15.23 1.14
C CYS A 115 0.25 14.77 0.33
N PHE A 116 0.25 13.52 -0.10
CA PHE A 116 -0.85 12.93 -0.88
C PHE A 116 -2.18 12.92 -0.10
N TYR A 117 -2.15 12.48 1.16
CA TYR A 117 -3.36 12.47 1.99
C TYR A 117 -3.83 13.88 2.37
N LEU A 118 -2.91 14.84 2.53
CA LEU A 118 -3.28 16.25 2.71
C LEU A 118 -4.04 16.77 1.49
N CYS A 119 -3.59 16.47 0.27
CA CYS A 119 -4.31 16.86 -0.95
C CYS A 119 -5.69 16.21 -1.02
N ILE A 120 -5.81 14.90 -0.75
CA ILE A 120 -7.10 14.19 -0.75
C ILE A 120 -8.08 14.80 0.26
N ALA A 121 -7.60 15.16 1.44
CA ALA A 121 -8.44 15.71 2.50
C ALA A 121 -8.82 17.17 2.27
N SER A 122 -7.91 17.98 1.71
CA SER A 122 -8.14 19.43 1.51
C SER A 122 -9.00 19.73 0.29
N LEU A 123 -8.88 18.98 -0.82
CA LEU A 123 -9.62 19.23 -2.05
C LEU A 123 -11.14 19.34 -1.83
N PRO A 124 -11.85 18.34 -1.31
CA PRO A 124 -13.29 18.43 -1.13
C PRO A 124 -13.69 19.59 -0.20
N ARG A 125 -12.86 19.86 0.82
CA ARG A 125 -13.11 20.93 1.78
C ARG A 125 -13.04 22.31 1.13
N VAL A 126 -12.02 22.57 0.31
CA VAL A 126 -11.88 23.84 -0.43
C VAL A 126 -13.08 24.06 -1.36
N TYR A 127 -13.50 23.04 -2.11
CA TYR A 127 -14.61 23.15 -3.03
C TYR A 127 -15.97 23.33 -2.34
N THR A 128 -16.17 22.72 -1.17
CA THR A 128 -17.40 22.91 -0.39
C THR A 128 -17.42 24.24 0.36
N GLU A 129 -16.32 24.67 0.99
CA GLU A 129 -16.29 25.89 1.81
C GLU A 129 -16.12 27.16 0.97
N LYS A 130 -15.20 27.16 -0.02
CA LYS A 130 -14.87 28.35 -0.82
C LYS A 130 -15.77 28.50 -2.04
N TYR A 131 -16.08 27.40 -2.74
CA TYR A 131 -16.86 27.41 -3.98
C TYR A 131 -18.33 27.03 -3.76
N GLN A 132 -18.73 26.67 -2.53
CA GLN A 132 -20.11 26.32 -2.17
C GLN A 132 -20.68 25.17 -3.02
N GLU A 133 -19.83 24.27 -3.49
CA GLU A 133 -20.24 23.11 -4.27
C GLU A 133 -20.89 22.04 -3.39
N ARG A 134 -21.76 21.24 -3.99
CA ARG A 134 -22.35 20.08 -3.32
C ARG A 134 -21.28 19.05 -3.01
N ILE A 135 -21.38 18.37 -1.87
CA ILE A 135 -20.38 17.42 -1.34
C ILE A 135 -19.99 16.35 -2.38
N GLY A 136 -20.97 15.80 -3.11
CA GLY A 136 -20.70 14.81 -4.15
C GLY A 136 -19.91 15.35 -5.35
N ILE A 137 -20.18 16.60 -5.76
CA ILE A 137 -19.44 17.27 -6.84
C ILE A 137 -18.03 17.60 -6.38
N ALA A 138 -17.88 18.14 -5.17
CA ALA A 138 -16.59 18.42 -4.56
C ALA A 138 -15.72 17.14 -4.45
N ALA A 139 -16.33 16.00 -4.15
CA ALA A 139 -15.63 14.69 -4.12
C ALA A 139 -15.16 14.23 -5.52
N LEU A 140 -15.82 14.66 -6.63
CA LEU A 140 -15.39 14.34 -7.99
C LEU A 140 -14.02 14.93 -8.34
N HIS A 141 -13.63 16.06 -7.73
CA HIS A 141 -12.30 16.64 -7.96
C HIS A 141 -11.15 15.71 -7.55
N ASN A 142 -11.39 14.75 -6.64
CA ASN A 142 -10.42 13.69 -6.33
C ASN A 142 -10.13 12.76 -7.53
N LEU A 143 -10.99 12.73 -8.58
CA LEU A 143 -10.69 11.99 -9.81
C LEU A 143 -9.46 12.54 -10.54
N ALA A 144 -9.20 13.83 -10.45
CA ALA A 144 -7.98 14.41 -11.03
C ALA A 144 -6.73 13.78 -10.42
N LEU A 145 -6.72 13.58 -9.10
CA LEU A 145 -5.63 12.87 -8.41
C LEU A 145 -5.56 11.39 -8.85
N ALA A 146 -6.70 10.73 -9.02
CA ALA A 146 -6.74 9.34 -9.50
C ALA A 146 -6.13 9.21 -10.90
N ILE A 147 -6.51 10.09 -11.82
CA ILE A 147 -5.97 10.11 -13.20
C ILE A 147 -4.46 10.38 -13.16
N GLY A 148 -4.02 11.35 -12.36
CA GLY A 148 -2.59 11.64 -12.18
C GLY A 148 -1.82 10.42 -11.67
N LEU A 149 -2.34 9.70 -10.67
CA LEU A 149 -1.72 8.48 -10.14
C LEU A 149 -1.64 7.35 -11.17
N ILE A 150 -2.68 7.16 -11.97
CA ILE A 150 -2.68 6.14 -13.04
C ILE A 150 -1.66 6.52 -14.10
N CYS A 151 -1.67 7.76 -14.57
CA CYS A 151 -0.72 8.23 -15.58
C CYS A 151 0.73 8.09 -15.10
N ILE A 152 1.04 8.57 -13.90
CA ILE A 152 2.39 8.46 -13.33
C ILE A 152 2.76 7.01 -13.07
N GLY A 153 1.83 6.18 -12.58
CA GLY A 153 2.09 4.76 -12.34
C GLY A 153 2.47 4.00 -13.61
N GLN A 154 1.75 4.22 -14.70
CA GLN A 154 2.01 3.58 -15.99
C GLN A 154 3.25 4.18 -16.69
N LEU A 155 3.28 5.50 -16.86
CA LEU A 155 4.39 6.18 -17.54
C LEU A 155 5.69 6.08 -16.74
N GLY A 156 5.63 6.23 -15.41
CA GLY A 156 6.78 6.10 -14.53
C GLY A 156 7.40 4.70 -14.59
N GLY A 157 6.59 3.65 -14.61
CA GLY A 157 7.06 2.28 -14.79
C GLY A 157 7.80 2.09 -16.10
N LEU A 158 7.22 2.57 -17.22
CA LEU A 158 7.86 2.52 -18.54
C LEU A 158 9.17 3.32 -18.58
N PHE A 159 9.19 4.49 -17.97
CA PHE A 159 10.38 5.34 -17.89
C PHE A 159 11.50 4.70 -17.06
N ILE A 160 11.16 4.08 -15.93
CA ILE A 160 12.11 3.35 -15.09
C ILE A 160 12.72 2.19 -15.86
N ASP A 161 11.89 1.39 -16.54
CA ASP A 161 12.35 0.24 -17.31
C ASP A 161 13.21 0.64 -18.52
N TYR A 162 12.83 1.71 -19.22
CA TYR A 162 13.62 2.25 -20.31
C TYR A 162 14.99 2.74 -19.84
N SER A 163 15.03 3.56 -18.79
CA SER A 163 16.27 4.08 -18.22
C SER A 163 17.16 2.96 -17.69
N TYR A 164 16.59 1.98 -17.01
CA TYR A 164 17.29 0.82 -16.49
C TYR A 164 17.92 -0.02 -17.63
N LYS A 165 17.18 -0.31 -18.70
CA LYS A 165 17.67 -1.04 -19.86
C LYS A 165 18.82 -0.30 -20.53
N ARG A 166 18.69 1.01 -20.71
CA ARG A 166 19.71 1.86 -21.35
C ARG A 166 21.00 1.92 -20.52
N LEU A 167 20.89 2.12 -19.20
CA LEU A 167 22.05 2.15 -18.31
C LEU A 167 22.72 0.77 -18.19
N SER A 168 21.94 -0.29 -18.08
CA SER A 168 22.48 -1.67 -18.05
C SER A 168 23.21 -2.04 -19.33
N ALA A 169 22.70 -1.64 -20.49
CA ALA A 169 23.37 -1.86 -21.78
C ALA A 169 24.67 -1.07 -21.88
N LYS A 170 24.71 0.18 -21.39
CA LYS A 170 25.90 1.03 -21.41
C LYS A 170 27.03 0.51 -20.51
N HIS A 171 26.70 -0.06 -19.36
CA HIS A 171 27.70 -0.51 -18.37
C HIS A 171 27.95 -2.03 -18.39
N GLY A 172 27.25 -2.79 -19.24
CA GLY A 172 27.42 -4.24 -19.36
C GLY A 172 27.05 -5.06 -18.14
N CYS A 173 26.46 -4.44 -17.09
CA CYS A 173 26.08 -5.09 -15.84
C CYS A 173 24.68 -4.65 -15.38
N ARG A 174 23.98 -5.56 -14.69
CA ARG A 174 22.67 -5.28 -14.10
C ARG A 174 22.85 -4.93 -12.63
N ARG A 175 22.69 -3.64 -12.28
CA ARG A 175 22.76 -3.16 -10.90
C ARG A 175 21.45 -2.47 -10.52
N PRO A 176 20.91 -2.71 -9.33
CA PRO A 176 19.67 -2.05 -8.86
C PRO A 176 19.81 -0.53 -8.75
N GLU A 177 21.05 -0.01 -8.58
CA GLU A 177 21.35 1.41 -8.46
C GLU A 177 21.01 2.22 -9.73
N PHE A 178 20.89 1.57 -10.90
CA PHE A 178 20.51 2.22 -12.16
C PHE A 178 19.05 2.73 -12.16
N LYS A 179 18.26 2.42 -11.12
CA LYS A 179 16.93 2.99 -10.90
C LYS A 179 16.96 4.32 -10.11
N LEU A 180 18.07 4.62 -9.42
CA LEU A 180 18.20 5.81 -8.57
C LEU A 180 18.12 7.15 -9.32
N PRO A 181 18.69 7.34 -10.52
CA PRO A 181 18.65 8.63 -11.22
C PRO A 181 17.24 9.18 -11.41
N LEU A 182 16.25 8.30 -11.61
CA LEU A 182 14.87 8.71 -11.77
C LEU A 182 14.24 9.19 -10.45
N MET A 183 14.64 8.59 -9.33
CA MET A 183 14.19 9.04 -8.00
C MET A 183 14.66 10.46 -7.70
N MET A 184 15.85 10.85 -8.17
CA MET A 184 16.36 12.22 -7.99
C MET A 184 15.49 13.27 -8.67
N ILE A 185 14.90 12.95 -9.85
CA ILE A 185 13.99 13.85 -10.55
C ILE A 185 12.69 14.03 -9.75
N THR A 186 12.16 12.96 -9.19
CA THR A 186 10.89 13.01 -8.42
C THR A 186 11.00 13.82 -7.14
N VAL A 187 12.19 13.94 -6.55
CA VAL A 187 12.44 14.78 -5.37
C VAL A 187 12.12 16.26 -5.63
N PHE A 188 12.35 16.75 -6.86
CA PHE A 188 12.04 18.13 -7.24
C PHE A 188 10.60 18.31 -7.70
N VAL A 189 10.02 17.30 -8.33
CA VAL A 189 8.64 17.36 -8.87
C VAL A 189 7.60 17.44 -7.75
N LEU A 190 7.80 16.73 -6.64
CA LEU A 190 6.85 16.73 -5.53
C LEU A 190 6.70 18.12 -4.88
N PRO A 191 7.78 18.82 -4.44
CA PRO A 191 7.67 20.18 -3.90
C PRO A 191 7.09 21.16 -4.89
N ALA A 192 7.47 21.09 -6.17
CA ALA A 192 6.92 21.95 -7.22
C ALA A 192 5.41 21.76 -7.37
N GLY A 193 4.93 20.51 -7.39
CA GLY A 193 3.51 20.20 -7.41
C GLY A 193 2.76 20.72 -6.19
N MET A 194 3.33 20.58 -4.99
CA MET A 194 2.74 21.11 -3.76
C MET A 194 2.69 22.64 -3.73
N LEU A 195 3.71 23.31 -4.24
CA LEU A 195 3.70 24.78 -4.37
C LEU A 195 2.62 25.25 -5.34
N LEU A 196 2.49 24.60 -6.50
CA LEU A 196 1.42 24.90 -7.45
C LEU A 196 0.04 24.68 -6.84
N PHE A 197 -0.15 23.59 -6.11
CA PHE A 197 -1.42 23.29 -5.42
C PHE A 197 -1.75 24.30 -4.33
N GLY A 198 -0.75 24.78 -3.58
CA GLY A 198 -0.96 25.76 -2.52
C GLY A 198 -1.16 27.19 -3.02
N TRP A 199 -0.71 27.50 -4.25
CA TRP A 199 -0.85 28.82 -4.86
C TRP A 199 -2.16 28.98 -5.64
N ALA A 200 -2.73 27.89 -6.16
CA ALA A 200 -3.99 27.89 -6.92
C ALA A 200 -5.23 28.00 -6.01
#